data_ec30b1a25e263985cdd259cd958c92a3
#
_entry.id   ec30b1a25e263985cdd259cd958c92a3
#
_cell.length_a   1.000
_cell.length_b   1.000
_cell.length_c   1.000
_cell.angle_alpha   90.00
_cell.angle_beta   90.00
_cell.angle_gamma   90.00
#
_symmetry.space_group_name_H-M   'P 1'
#
loop_
_entity.id
_entity.type
_entity.pdbx_description
1 polymer ?
#
loop_
_entity_poly.entity_id
_entity_poly.type
_entity_poly.pdbx_seq_one_letter_code
_entity_poly.pdbx_strand_id
1 'polypeptide(L)'
;MHMELSKLARELKPSATLAITAKAKEMKSQGIDVIGFGAGEPDFDTPENIKEFAKRSIDNGFTKYTAASGIDELKNAIISRIKEDYNVEYEKKEIFVGSGAKHVLYNLFQVLLDLNDEVIIPAPYWVSYPEQVR
;
A
#
# COMPACT_ATOMS: atom_id res chain seq x y z
N MET A 1 35.09 2.17 -3.84
CA MET A 1 34.13 2.40 -4.93
C MET A 1 33.00 3.26 -4.34
N HIS A 2 32.89 4.54 -4.72
CA HIS A 2 31.79 5.39 -4.26
C HIS A 2 30.57 5.05 -5.12
N MET A 3 29.54 4.47 -4.52
CA MET A 3 28.27 4.24 -5.20
C MET A 3 27.49 5.54 -5.17
N GLU A 4 27.22 6.12 -6.33
CA GLU A 4 26.44 7.35 -6.45
C GLU A 4 24.94 7.00 -6.57
N LEU A 5 24.10 7.60 -5.71
CA LEU A 5 22.65 7.42 -5.76
C LEU A 5 22.06 8.14 -6.98
N SER A 6 20.98 7.62 -7.53
CA SER A 6 20.23 8.29 -8.60
C SER A 6 19.74 9.68 -8.15
N LYS A 7 19.49 10.57 -9.11
CA LYS A 7 18.91 11.90 -8.82
C LYS A 7 17.62 11.79 -8.04
N LEU A 8 16.71 10.91 -8.47
CA LEU A 8 15.44 10.66 -7.79
C LEU A 8 15.63 10.27 -6.33
N ALA A 9 16.54 9.32 -6.05
CA ALA A 9 16.79 8.88 -4.66
C ALA A 9 17.41 9.99 -3.78
N ARG A 10 18.20 10.89 -4.35
CA ARG A 10 18.78 12.03 -3.63
C ARG A 10 17.77 13.12 -3.31
N GLU A 11 16.75 13.28 -4.14
CA GLU A 11 15.72 14.31 -4.02
C GLU A 11 14.51 13.84 -3.20
N LEU A 12 14.42 12.53 -2.89
CA LEU A 12 13.32 11.96 -2.12
C LEU A 12 13.32 12.53 -0.70
N LYS A 13 12.19 13.11 -0.30
CA LYS A 13 12.03 13.67 1.05
C LYS A 13 11.68 12.59 2.06
N PRO A 14 12.28 12.62 3.27
CA PRO A 14 11.88 11.73 4.36
C PRO A 14 10.39 11.86 4.66
N SER A 15 9.73 10.74 4.96
CA SER A 15 8.32 10.74 5.35
C SER A 15 8.13 11.43 6.71
N ALA A 16 7.42 12.53 6.75
CA ALA A 16 7.06 13.22 7.99
C ALA A 16 6.26 12.30 8.94
N THR A 17 5.38 11.46 8.40
CA THR A 17 4.58 10.50 9.18
C THR A 17 5.47 9.49 9.91
N LEU A 18 6.46 8.93 9.21
CA LEU A 18 7.41 7.98 9.82
C LEU A 18 8.27 8.65 10.89
N ALA A 19 8.71 9.89 10.67
CA ALA A 19 9.49 10.65 11.64
C ALA A 19 8.68 10.94 12.92
N ILE A 20 7.42 11.36 12.79
CA ILE A 20 6.52 11.60 13.93
C ILE A 20 6.24 10.30 14.69
N THR A 21 5.97 9.21 13.99
CA THR A 21 5.72 7.90 14.60
C THR A 21 6.96 7.40 15.37
N ALA A 22 8.15 7.52 14.77
CA ALA A 22 9.40 7.16 15.43
C ALA A 22 9.64 8.00 16.69
N LYS A 23 9.38 9.31 16.62
CA LYS A 23 9.53 10.21 17.78
C LYS A 23 8.57 9.85 18.91
N ALA A 24 7.30 9.58 18.60
CA ALA A 24 6.32 9.14 19.60
C ALA A 24 6.74 7.82 20.27
N LYS A 25 7.28 6.88 19.50
CA LYS A 25 7.79 5.60 20.02
C LYS A 25 9.01 5.80 20.93
N GLU A 26 9.93 6.66 20.53
CA GLU A 26 11.10 7.03 21.34
C GLU A 26 10.67 7.63 22.69
N MET A 27 9.76 8.62 22.68
CA MET A 27 9.25 9.24 23.90
C MET A 27 8.56 8.23 24.83
N LYS A 28 7.74 7.33 24.29
CA LYS A 28 7.14 6.25 25.08
C LYS A 28 8.17 5.33 25.70
N SER A 29 9.25 5.00 25.00
CA SER A 29 10.34 4.17 25.56
C SER A 29 11.10 4.83 26.70
N GLN A 30 11.04 6.17 26.78
CA GLN A 30 11.62 6.97 27.87
C GLN A 30 10.62 7.15 29.04
N GLY A 31 9.46 6.51 29.02
CA GLY A 31 8.44 6.58 30.05
C GLY A 31 7.56 7.85 29.97
N ILE A 32 7.65 8.63 28.88
CA ILE A 32 6.82 9.80 28.66
C ILE A 32 5.44 9.34 28.18
N ASP A 33 4.38 9.82 28.83
CA ASP A 33 3.00 9.55 28.40
C ASP A 33 2.68 10.37 27.16
N VAL A 34 2.63 9.68 26.02
CA VAL A 34 2.39 10.28 24.69
C VAL A 34 1.23 9.60 23.99
N ILE A 35 0.27 10.40 23.56
CA ILE A 35 -0.81 9.96 22.67
C ILE A 35 -0.40 10.24 21.23
N GLY A 36 -0.23 9.19 20.44
CA GLY A 36 0.23 9.31 19.05
C GLY A 36 -0.93 9.39 18.05
N PHE A 37 -0.96 10.47 17.27
CA PHE A 37 -1.87 10.65 16.11
C PHE A 37 -1.13 10.67 14.77
N GLY A 38 0.11 10.15 14.74
CA GLY A 38 0.99 10.25 13.57
C GLY A 38 0.74 9.20 12.48
N ALA A 39 0.15 8.05 12.84
CA ALA A 39 -0.19 7.00 11.90
C ALA A 39 -1.65 6.58 12.10
N GLY A 40 -2.38 6.44 10.99
CA GLY A 40 -3.75 5.91 11.00
C GLY A 40 -3.71 4.41 10.71
N GLU A 41 -3.88 3.60 11.75
CA GLU A 41 -4.09 2.15 11.61
C GLU A 41 -5.22 1.71 12.54
N PRO A 42 -5.97 0.65 12.19
CA PRO A 42 -6.98 0.10 13.10
C PRO A 42 -6.34 -0.35 14.42
N ASP A 43 -6.98 -0.06 15.53
CA ASP A 43 -6.59 -0.52 16.87
C ASP A 43 -7.04 -1.96 17.15
N PHE A 44 -8.00 -2.46 16.38
CA PHE A 44 -8.42 -3.86 16.39
C PHE A 44 -7.44 -4.73 15.63
N ASP A 45 -7.21 -5.91 16.17
CA ASP A 45 -6.42 -6.94 15.49
C ASP A 45 -7.16 -7.50 14.26
N THR A 46 -6.43 -8.15 13.36
CA THR A 46 -7.02 -8.86 12.22
C THR A 46 -8.04 -9.88 12.71
N PRO A 47 -9.26 -9.94 12.14
CA PRO A 47 -10.29 -10.90 12.54
C PRO A 47 -9.79 -12.35 12.54
N GLU A 48 -10.19 -13.14 13.54
CA GLU A 48 -9.65 -14.48 13.77
C GLU A 48 -9.83 -15.42 12.57
N ASN A 49 -11.00 -15.37 11.92
CA ASN A 49 -11.26 -16.17 10.72
C ASN A 49 -10.27 -15.87 9.58
N ILE A 50 -9.82 -14.63 9.43
CA ILE A 50 -8.83 -14.23 8.42
C ILE A 50 -7.44 -14.76 8.81
N LYS A 51 -7.05 -14.62 10.09
CA LYS A 51 -5.78 -15.16 10.59
C LYS A 51 -5.70 -16.69 10.41
N GLU A 52 -6.76 -17.40 10.76
CA GLU A 52 -6.83 -18.85 10.62
C GLU A 52 -6.80 -19.30 9.16
N PHE A 53 -7.44 -18.55 8.25
CA PHE A 53 -7.35 -18.83 6.83
C PHE A 53 -5.92 -18.66 6.31
N ALA A 54 -5.23 -17.60 6.71
CA ALA A 54 -3.85 -17.36 6.31
C ALA A 54 -2.90 -18.46 6.81
N LYS A 55 -3.03 -18.89 8.07
CA LYS A 55 -2.25 -20.01 8.64
C LYS A 55 -2.47 -21.30 7.84
N ARG A 56 -3.72 -21.67 7.58
CA ARG A 56 -4.06 -22.85 6.78
C ARG A 56 -3.52 -22.78 5.35
N SER A 57 -3.51 -21.58 4.75
CA SER A 57 -2.95 -21.40 3.41
C SER A 57 -1.44 -21.70 3.39
N ILE A 58 -0.71 -21.27 4.41
CA ILE A 58 0.71 -21.59 4.58
C ILE A 58 0.91 -23.09 4.80
N ASP A 59 0.16 -23.69 5.71
CA ASP A 59 0.24 -25.12 6.03
C ASP A 59 -0.07 -26.00 4.81
N ASN A 60 -0.99 -25.57 3.96
CA ASN A 60 -1.34 -26.21 2.70
C ASN A 60 -0.33 -25.95 1.57
N GLY A 61 0.77 -25.26 1.85
CA GLY A 61 1.83 -25.01 0.87
C GLY A 61 1.50 -23.96 -0.18
N PHE A 62 0.53 -23.05 0.08
CA PHE A 62 0.22 -21.92 -0.78
C PHE A 62 1.30 -20.83 -0.65
N THR A 63 2.52 -21.20 -1.04
CA THR A 63 3.75 -20.42 -0.91
C THR A 63 4.56 -20.38 -2.22
N LYS A 64 3.90 -20.63 -3.34
CA LYS A 64 4.52 -20.68 -4.68
C LYS A 64 4.15 -19.43 -5.48
N TYR A 65 4.78 -19.26 -6.63
CA TYR A 65 4.44 -18.20 -7.57
C TYR A 65 2.98 -18.29 -8.02
N THR A 66 2.36 -17.13 -8.15
CA THR A 66 1.01 -16.95 -8.68
C THR A 66 1.04 -16.03 -9.90
N ALA A 67 -0.10 -15.81 -10.54
CA ALA A 67 -0.21 -14.83 -11.60
C ALA A 67 0.16 -13.42 -11.08
N ALA A 68 0.93 -12.67 -11.87
CA ALA A 68 1.41 -11.33 -11.48
C ALA A 68 0.27 -10.34 -11.15
N SER A 69 -0.88 -10.51 -11.76
CA SER A 69 -2.07 -9.66 -11.53
C SER A 69 -2.98 -10.13 -10.39
N GLY A 70 -2.58 -11.17 -9.65
CA GLY A 70 -3.38 -11.78 -8.59
C GLY A 70 -4.04 -13.11 -8.98
N ILE A 71 -4.45 -13.88 -7.98
CA ILE A 71 -5.11 -15.18 -8.18
C ILE A 71 -6.58 -14.99 -8.59
N ASP A 72 -7.08 -15.93 -9.38
CA ASP A 72 -8.44 -15.85 -9.92
C ASP A 72 -9.52 -15.85 -8.85
N GLU A 73 -9.33 -16.60 -7.77
CA GLU A 73 -10.26 -16.67 -6.65
C GLU A 73 -10.42 -15.29 -5.98
N LEU A 74 -9.31 -14.58 -5.74
CA LEU A 74 -9.36 -13.24 -5.17
C LEU A 74 -9.98 -12.23 -6.14
N LYS A 75 -9.63 -12.30 -7.43
CA LYS A 75 -10.24 -11.42 -8.44
C LYS A 75 -11.75 -11.62 -8.53
N ASN A 76 -12.23 -12.87 -8.53
CA ASN A 76 -13.66 -13.16 -8.52
C ASN A 76 -14.35 -12.61 -7.27
N ALA A 77 -13.73 -12.74 -6.10
CA ALA A 77 -14.25 -12.18 -4.85
C ALA A 77 -14.34 -10.65 -4.89
N ILE A 78 -13.32 -9.98 -5.44
CA ILE A 78 -13.30 -8.52 -5.64
C ILE A 78 -14.42 -8.10 -6.58
N ILE A 79 -14.58 -8.76 -7.73
CA ILE A 79 -15.63 -8.45 -8.72
C ILE A 79 -17.00 -8.60 -8.08
N SER A 80 -17.25 -9.71 -7.36
CA SER A 80 -18.53 -9.94 -6.67
C SER A 80 -18.81 -8.85 -5.64
N ARG A 81 -17.79 -8.45 -4.86
CA ARG A 81 -17.94 -7.41 -3.84
C ARG A 81 -18.22 -6.04 -4.43
N ILE A 82 -17.52 -5.67 -5.51
CA ILE A 82 -17.77 -4.40 -6.23
C ILE A 82 -19.17 -4.37 -6.83
N LYS A 83 -19.62 -5.49 -7.41
CA LYS A 83 -20.97 -5.58 -7.94
C LYS A 83 -22.01 -5.43 -6.82
N GLU A 84 -21.82 -6.08 -5.68
CA GLU A 84 -22.72 -5.99 -4.53
C GLU A 84 -22.79 -4.57 -3.96
N ASP A 85 -21.63 -3.90 -3.77
CA ASP A 85 -21.57 -2.59 -3.13
C ASP A 85 -21.97 -1.43 -4.03
N TYR A 86 -21.61 -1.51 -5.32
CA TYR A 86 -21.69 -0.36 -6.24
C TYR A 86 -22.53 -0.64 -7.49
N ASN A 87 -23.02 -1.87 -7.69
CA ASN A 87 -23.71 -2.32 -8.89
C ASN A 87 -22.92 -2.07 -10.19
N VAL A 88 -21.58 -2.26 -10.11
CA VAL A 88 -20.66 -2.15 -11.25
C VAL A 88 -20.08 -3.53 -11.54
N GLU A 89 -19.99 -3.88 -12.82
CA GLU A 89 -19.42 -5.15 -13.28
C GLU A 89 -18.02 -4.94 -13.86
N TYR A 90 -17.10 -5.83 -13.49
CA TYR A 90 -15.75 -5.89 -14.03
C TYR A 90 -15.42 -7.29 -14.52
N GLU A 91 -14.54 -7.38 -15.51
CA GLU A 91 -13.92 -8.63 -15.93
C GLU A 91 -12.60 -8.87 -15.17
N LYS A 92 -12.17 -10.13 -15.06
CA LYS A 92 -10.91 -10.47 -14.37
C LYS A 92 -9.69 -9.74 -14.94
N LYS A 93 -9.67 -9.46 -16.24
CA LYS A 93 -8.57 -8.74 -16.91
C LYS A 93 -8.46 -7.28 -16.48
N GLU A 94 -9.53 -6.72 -15.90
CA GLU A 94 -9.60 -5.35 -15.41
C GLU A 94 -9.19 -5.23 -13.93
N ILE A 95 -8.89 -6.36 -13.28
CA ILE A 95 -8.48 -6.41 -11.87
C ILE A 95 -7.00 -6.72 -11.76
N PHE A 96 -6.29 -5.85 -11.05
CA PHE A 96 -4.90 -6.04 -10.64
C PHE A 96 -4.80 -5.99 -9.12
N VAL A 97 -4.12 -6.98 -8.53
CA VAL A 97 -3.90 -7.09 -7.10
C VAL A 97 -2.42 -6.87 -6.80
N GLY A 98 -2.12 -5.90 -5.96
CA GLY A 98 -0.75 -5.58 -5.55
C GLY A 98 -0.55 -5.65 -4.04
N SER A 99 0.69 -5.45 -3.60
CA SER A 99 1.06 -5.42 -2.18
C SER A 99 0.67 -4.09 -1.53
N GLY A 100 -0.64 -3.86 -1.41
CA GLY A 100 -1.24 -2.63 -0.89
C GLY A 100 -1.42 -1.54 -1.94
N ALA A 101 -2.31 -0.58 -1.64
CA ALA A 101 -2.69 0.50 -2.57
C ALA A 101 -1.51 1.35 -3.03
N LYS A 102 -0.52 1.59 -2.16
CA LYS A 102 0.68 2.36 -2.53
C LYS A 102 1.46 1.69 -3.66
N HIS A 103 1.63 0.37 -3.62
CA HIS A 103 2.29 -0.39 -4.66
C HIS A 103 1.50 -0.35 -5.97
N VAL A 104 0.19 -0.51 -5.90
CA VAL A 104 -0.68 -0.44 -7.08
C VAL A 104 -0.61 0.93 -7.74
N LEU A 105 -0.71 2.02 -6.97
CA LEU A 105 -0.63 3.39 -7.48
C LEU A 105 0.74 3.70 -8.10
N TYR A 106 1.83 3.25 -7.45
CA TYR A 106 3.16 3.42 -8.03
C TYR A 106 3.28 2.75 -9.39
N ASN A 107 2.87 1.49 -9.50
CA ASN A 107 2.88 0.78 -10.77
C ASN A 107 1.99 1.46 -11.82
N LEU A 108 0.82 1.95 -11.41
CA LEU A 108 -0.10 2.67 -12.29
C LEU A 108 0.55 3.92 -12.88
N PHE A 109 1.21 4.73 -12.05
CA PHE A 109 1.92 5.93 -12.51
C PHE A 109 3.08 5.58 -13.43
N GLN A 110 3.85 4.52 -13.14
CA GLN A 110 4.92 4.06 -14.03
C GLN A 110 4.43 3.57 -15.40
N VAL A 111 3.18 3.14 -15.50
CA VAL A 111 2.59 2.65 -16.77
C VAL A 111 1.91 3.78 -17.55
N LEU A 112 1.34 4.76 -16.86
CA LEU A 112 0.50 5.79 -17.49
C LEU A 112 1.21 7.11 -17.72
N LEU A 113 2.25 7.43 -16.94
CA LEU A 113 2.90 8.75 -16.98
C LEU A 113 4.22 8.71 -17.74
N ASP A 114 4.43 9.70 -18.56
CA ASP A 114 5.68 9.95 -19.24
C ASP A 114 6.25 11.33 -18.87
N LEU A 115 7.44 11.66 -19.35
CA LEU A 115 8.09 12.93 -19.07
C LEU A 115 7.23 14.11 -19.54
N ASN A 116 6.99 15.06 -18.65
CA ASN A 116 6.14 16.25 -18.79
C ASN A 116 4.63 16.00 -18.70
N ASP A 117 4.18 14.81 -18.32
CA ASP A 117 2.79 14.63 -17.95
C ASP A 117 2.47 15.33 -16.62
N GLU A 118 1.24 15.78 -16.46
CA GLU A 118 0.78 16.50 -15.29
C GLU A 118 -0.27 15.70 -14.52
N VAL A 119 -0.11 15.63 -13.20
CA VAL A 119 -1.04 14.95 -12.29
C VAL A 119 -1.61 15.94 -11.29
N ILE A 120 -2.93 16.04 -11.20
CA ILE A 120 -3.61 16.87 -10.21
C ILE A 120 -3.75 16.08 -8.92
N ILE A 121 -3.14 16.60 -7.84
CA ILE A 121 -3.18 16.01 -6.51
C ILE A 121 -3.89 16.98 -5.57
N PRO A 122 -5.19 16.76 -5.26
CA PRO A 122 -5.94 17.64 -4.35
C PRO A 122 -5.36 17.61 -2.94
N ALA A 123 -5.18 18.79 -2.34
CA ALA A 123 -4.77 18.91 -0.93
C ALA A 123 -6.01 18.92 0.00
N PRO A 124 -5.91 18.34 1.22
CA PRO A 124 -4.76 17.63 1.79
C PRO A 124 -4.58 16.24 1.20
N TYR A 125 -3.33 15.82 0.97
CA TYR A 125 -3.00 14.54 0.34
C TYR A 125 -1.98 13.74 1.15
N TRP A 126 -1.93 12.44 0.89
CA TRP A 126 -0.94 11.54 1.46
C TRP A 126 0.45 11.84 0.88
N VAL A 127 1.46 11.92 1.74
CA VAL A 127 2.84 12.31 1.39
C VAL A 127 3.49 11.48 0.28
N SER A 128 2.99 10.29 0.02
CA SER A 128 3.54 9.41 -1.03
C SER A 128 3.13 9.83 -2.45
N TYR A 129 2.00 10.48 -2.65
CA TYR A 129 1.50 10.75 -4.01
C TYR A 129 2.44 11.64 -4.85
N PRO A 130 2.92 12.79 -4.35
CA PRO A 130 3.87 13.60 -5.10
C PRO A 130 5.17 12.85 -5.40
N GLU A 131 5.64 12.02 -4.47
CA GLU A 131 6.87 11.25 -4.64
C GLU A 131 6.72 10.07 -5.62
N GLN A 132 5.51 9.59 -5.83
CA GLN A 132 5.21 8.53 -6.80
C GLN A 132 5.03 9.06 -8.24
N VAL A 133 4.66 10.32 -8.38
CA VAL A 133 4.46 10.98 -9.69
C VAL A 133 5.77 11.49 -10.28
N ARG A 134 6.79 11.72 -9.45
CA ARG A 134 8.15 12.15 -9.86
C ARG A 134 8.91 11.06 -10.60
#